data_97121903c8502fa7c06ceef7b10a0137
#
_entry.id   97121903c8502fa7c06ceef7b10a0137
#
_cell.length_a   1.000
_cell.length_b   1.000
_cell.length_c   1.000
_cell.angle_alpha   90.00
_cell.angle_beta   90.00
_cell.angle_gamma   90.00
#
_symmetry.space_group_name_H-M   'P 1'
#
loop_
_entity.id
_entity.type
_entity.pdbx_description
1 polymer ?
#
loop_
_entity_poly.entity_id
_entity_poly.type
_entity_poly.pdbx_seq_one_letter_code
_entity_poly.pdbx_strand_id
1 'polypeptide(L)'
;MHPLKNLNIWGDGGFIATNNKKIADKLYLLRNHGLVSRNNSKIFGYNSRLDTIQAVVANYKLKNKLDGVTKKRIKNSKLFDKLFKTNPNVKTVKRFPHLKEVFHLYHINVNKRDQLQQYLISKSVDAKVHYPIPIHLQTAAKYLKYKKGDFPVAEKLARTSLSIPVHEFVKEKDIKYVVKLIDKFY
;
A
#
# COMPACT_ATOMS: atom_id res chain seq x y z
N MET A 1 -9.86 3.67 -0.07
CA MET A 1 -10.17 3.27 1.33
C MET A 1 -10.49 1.77 1.43
N HIS A 2 -9.78 0.96 0.67
CA HIS A 2 -9.89 -0.51 0.70
C HIS A 2 -9.70 -1.04 2.15
N PRO A 3 -10.34 -2.17 2.55
CA PRO A 3 -10.29 -2.72 3.92
C PRO A 3 -8.89 -2.90 4.53
N LEU A 4 -7.87 -3.14 3.72
CA LEU A 4 -6.48 -3.30 4.19
C LEU A 4 -5.67 -1.99 4.27
N LYS A 5 -6.23 -0.83 3.91
CA LYS A 5 -5.53 0.46 3.96
C LYS A 5 -5.53 1.07 5.36
N ASN A 6 -4.62 2.03 5.61
CA ASN A 6 -4.53 2.71 6.91
C ASN A 6 -5.84 3.42 7.26
N LEU A 7 -6.42 4.16 6.30
CA LEU A 7 -7.81 4.61 6.38
C LEU A 7 -8.66 3.62 5.59
N ASN A 8 -9.30 2.71 6.28
CA ASN A 8 -10.12 1.66 5.68
C ASN A 8 -11.60 1.80 6.04
N ILE A 9 -12.45 1.25 5.18
CA ILE A 9 -13.90 1.16 5.35
C ILE A 9 -14.33 -0.32 5.21
N TRP A 10 -15.62 -0.61 5.31
CA TRP A 10 -16.16 -1.97 5.25
C TRP A 10 -16.45 -2.43 3.81
N GLY A 11 -15.56 -2.16 2.90
CA GLY A 11 -15.62 -2.46 1.49
C GLY A 11 -14.68 -1.56 0.72
N ASP A 12 -14.84 -1.51 -0.60
CA ASP A 12 -14.06 -0.61 -1.43
C ASP A 12 -14.66 0.80 -1.44
N GLY A 13 -13.78 1.79 -1.51
CA GLY A 13 -14.17 3.18 -1.62
C GLY A 13 -12.97 4.09 -1.74
N GLY A 14 -13.24 5.34 -2.09
CA GLY A 14 -12.22 6.35 -2.26
C GLY A 14 -12.81 7.75 -2.10
N PHE A 15 -11.94 8.74 -2.04
CA PHE A 15 -12.32 10.13 -2.11
C PHE A 15 -11.25 10.92 -2.87
N ILE A 16 -11.68 12.03 -3.43
CA ILE A 16 -10.80 12.99 -4.08
C ILE A 16 -10.95 14.33 -3.36
N ALA A 17 -9.84 14.96 -3.00
CA ALA A 17 -9.80 16.29 -2.41
C ALA A 17 -9.17 17.28 -3.40
N THR A 18 -9.80 18.44 -3.58
CA THR A 18 -9.29 19.49 -4.45
C THR A 18 -9.75 20.86 -3.97
N ASN A 19 -8.89 21.88 -4.11
CA ASN A 19 -9.23 23.29 -3.89
C ASN A 19 -9.72 23.97 -5.19
N ASN A 20 -9.71 23.25 -6.31
CA ASN A 20 -10.17 23.79 -7.60
C ASN A 20 -11.65 23.49 -7.80
N LYS A 21 -12.48 24.55 -7.72
CA LYS A 21 -13.94 24.44 -7.88
C LYS A 21 -14.35 23.78 -9.21
N LYS A 22 -13.70 24.14 -10.33
CA LYS A 22 -14.03 23.56 -11.65
C LYS A 22 -13.80 22.04 -11.68
N ILE A 23 -12.72 21.57 -11.03
CA ILE A 23 -12.44 20.13 -10.88
C ILE A 23 -13.50 19.50 -10.00
N ALA A 24 -13.82 20.08 -8.84
CA ALA A 24 -14.85 19.57 -7.95
C ALA A 24 -16.20 19.41 -8.67
N ASP A 25 -16.67 20.44 -9.35
CA ASP A 25 -17.94 20.44 -10.10
C ASP A 25 -17.96 19.34 -11.17
N LYS A 26 -16.85 19.15 -11.90
CA LYS A 26 -16.73 18.08 -12.90
C LYS A 26 -16.76 16.70 -12.26
N LEU A 27 -16.11 16.52 -11.10
CA LEU A 27 -16.09 15.25 -10.36
C LEU A 27 -17.46 14.90 -9.80
N TYR A 28 -18.24 15.87 -9.33
CA TYR A 28 -19.64 15.66 -8.92
C TYR A 28 -20.50 15.11 -10.04
N LEU A 29 -20.35 15.64 -11.26
CA LEU A 29 -21.03 15.11 -12.44
C LEU A 29 -20.55 13.69 -12.79
N LEU A 30 -19.22 13.53 -12.92
CA LEU A 30 -18.61 12.27 -13.35
C LEU A 30 -18.98 11.09 -12.43
N ARG A 31 -18.99 11.29 -11.11
CA ARG A 31 -19.30 10.21 -10.16
C ARG A 31 -20.77 9.78 -10.15
N ASN A 32 -21.68 10.57 -10.72
CA ASN A 32 -23.11 10.33 -10.69
C ASN A 32 -23.72 10.46 -12.09
N HIS A 33 -23.29 9.63 -13.03
CA HIS A 33 -23.83 9.51 -14.40
C HIS A 33 -23.82 10.83 -15.19
N GLY A 34 -23.08 11.85 -14.77
CA GLY A 34 -23.08 13.18 -15.39
C GLY A 34 -24.36 13.99 -15.16
N LEU A 35 -25.19 13.58 -14.20
CA LEU A 35 -26.51 14.14 -13.97
C LEU A 35 -26.46 15.57 -13.39
N VAL A 36 -27.22 16.48 -13.99
CA VAL A 36 -27.56 17.82 -13.45
C VAL A 36 -28.95 17.83 -12.83
N SER A 37 -29.82 16.92 -13.23
CA SER A 37 -31.13 16.62 -12.62
C SER A 37 -31.44 15.15 -12.80
N ARG A 38 -32.55 14.67 -12.19
CA ARG A 38 -32.95 13.26 -12.25
C ARG A 38 -32.98 12.67 -13.68
N ASN A 39 -33.38 13.47 -14.66
CA ASN A 39 -33.63 13.02 -16.01
C ASN A 39 -32.75 13.70 -17.07
N ASN A 40 -31.68 14.44 -16.65
CA ASN A 40 -30.82 15.19 -17.56
C ASN A 40 -29.33 15.00 -17.22
N SER A 41 -28.59 14.35 -18.11
CA SER A 41 -27.14 14.23 -18.06
C SER A 41 -26.48 15.32 -18.92
N LYS A 42 -25.59 16.10 -18.34
CA LYS A 42 -24.80 17.12 -19.04
C LYS A 42 -23.57 16.52 -19.73
N ILE A 43 -23.02 15.46 -19.18
CA ILE A 43 -21.86 14.72 -19.70
C ILE A 43 -22.06 13.23 -19.46
N PHE A 44 -21.37 12.37 -20.20
CA PHE A 44 -21.28 10.95 -19.82
C PHE A 44 -20.43 10.79 -18.57
N GLY A 45 -20.93 10.00 -17.61
CA GLY A 45 -20.27 9.77 -16.33
C GLY A 45 -20.41 8.33 -15.87
N TYR A 46 -20.02 8.08 -14.65
CA TYR A 46 -19.98 6.74 -14.05
C TYR A 46 -20.93 6.66 -12.86
N ASN A 47 -21.29 5.46 -12.47
CA ASN A 47 -21.76 5.22 -11.12
C ASN A 47 -20.55 4.98 -10.23
N SER A 48 -20.04 6.04 -9.58
CA SER A 48 -18.91 5.97 -8.65
C SER A 48 -19.27 6.73 -7.37
N ARG A 49 -20.23 6.16 -6.64
CA ARG A 49 -20.77 6.73 -5.40
C ARG A 49 -20.26 5.91 -4.22
N LEU A 50 -19.97 6.60 -3.13
CA LEU A 50 -19.69 5.98 -1.84
C LEU A 50 -20.99 5.89 -1.05
N ASP A 51 -21.34 4.70 -0.56
CA ASP A 51 -22.50 4.52 0.30
C ASP A 51 -22.34 5.33 1.59
N THR A 52 -23.46 5.92 2.06
CA THR A 52 -23.46 6.78 3.23
C THR A 52 -22.90 6.08 4.47
N ILE A 53 -23.24 4.80 4.67
CA ILE A 53 -22.71 4.02 5.79
C ILE A 53 -21.20 3.90 5.74
N GLN A 54 -20.62 3.72 4.55
CA GLN A 54 -19.17 3.67 4.36
C GLN A 54 -18.52 5.03 4.67
N ALA A 55 -19.19 6.12 4.29
CA ALA A 55 -18.73 7.47 4.62
C ALA A 55 -18.74 7.73 6.13
N VAL A 56 -19.75 7.22 6.85
CA VAL A 56 -19.83 7.29 8.32
C VAL A 56 -18.65 6.56 8.96
N VAL A 57 -18.36 5.33 8.50
CA VAL A 57 -17.21 4.55 8.98
C VAL A 57 -15.89 5.28 8.71
N ALA A 58 -15.71 5.84 7.49
CA ALA A 58 -14.52 6.61 7.13
C ALA A 58 -14.35 7.82 8.05
N ASN A 59 -15.40 8.60 8.27
CA ASN A 59 -15.36 9.79 9.13
C ASN A 59 -15.05 9.44 10.58
N TYR A 60 -15.65 8.38 11.13
CA TYR A 60 -15.34 7.90 12.47
C TYR A 60 -13.86 7.51 12.60
N LYS A 61 -13.33 6.73 11.64
CA LYS A 61 -11.93 6.29 11.65
C LYS A 61 -10.97 7.46 11.45
N LEU A 62 -11.28 8.38 10.56
CA LEU A 62 -10.47 9.57 10.31
C LEU A 62 -10.32 10.41 11.58
N LYS A 63 -11.43 10.67 12.29
CA LYS A 63 -11.43 11.49 13.50
C LYS A 63 -10.82 10.80 14.72
N ASN A 64 -11.04 9.49 14.88
CA ASN A 64 -10.79 8.81 16.16
C ASN A 64 -9.69 7.74 16.12
N LYS A 65 -9.28 7.26 14.97
CA LYS A 65 -8.40 6.09 14.87
C LYS A 65 -7.13 6.31 14.04
N LEU A 66 -7.22 7.05 12.93
CA LEU A 66 -6.16 7.10 11.92
C LEU A 66 -4.81 7.56 12.46
N ASP A 67 -4.79 8.58 13.33
CA ASP A 67 -3.54 9.07 13.92
C ASP A 67 -2.88 8.02 14.82
N GLY A 68 -3.67 7.32 15.62
CA GLY A 68 -3.17 6.23 16.48
C GLY A 68 -2.61 5.07 15.67
N VAL A 69 -3.33 4.65 14.62
CA VAL A 69 -2.89 3.62 13.67
C VAL A 69 -1.56 4.03 13.02
N THR A 70 -1.50 5.24 12.49
CA THR A 70 -0.31 5.77 11.83
C THR A 70 0.90 5.84 12.77
N LYS A 71 0.72 6.35 13.99
CA LYS A 71 1.80 6.40 15.00
C LYS A 71 2.34 5.02 15.34
N LYS A 72 1.48 4.02 15.49
CA LYS A 72 1.92 2.64 15.76
C LYS A 72 2.69 2.03 14.58
N ARG A 73 2.21 2.21 13.35
CA ARG A 73 2.91 1.74 12.14
C ARG A 73 4.28 2.40 11.98
N ILE A 74 4.39 3.70 12.23
CA ILE A 74 5.67 4.42 12.24
C ILE A 74 6.60 3.87 13.34
N LYS A 75 6.10 3.61 14.54
CA LYS A 75 6.88 3.01 15.63
C LYS A 75 7.42 1.63 15.22
N ASN A 76 6.58 0.78 14.65
CA ASN A 76 6.94 -0.56 14.21
C ASN A 76 7.99 -0.52 13.10
N SER A 77 7.83 0.36 12.10
CA SER A 77 8.80 0.49 11.02
C SER A 77 10.16 1.00 11.49
N LYS A 78 10.18 1.97 12.40
CA LYS A 78 11.44 2.44 13.02
C LYS A 78 12.18 1.32 13.76
N LEU A 79 11.44 0.42 14.41
CA LEU A 79 12.06 -0.74 15.07
C LEU A 79 12.65 -1.70 14.04
N PHE A 80 11.94 -2.00 12.94
CA PHE A 80 12.50 -2.78 11.84
C PHE A 80 13.75 -2.11 11.24
N ASP A 81 13.69 -0.81 10.93
CA ASP A 81 14.84 -0.07 10.39
C ASP A 81 16.06 -0.18 11.33
N LYS A 82 15.84 -0.07 12.67
CA LYS A 82 16.88 -0.24 13.67
C LYS A 82 17.48 -1.64 13.67
N LEU A 83 16.64 -2.67 13.66
CA LEU A 83 17.08 -4.07 13.76
C LEU A 83 17.75 -4.56 12.48
N PHE A 84 17.31 -4.10 11.30
CA PHE A 84 17.94 -4.46 10.04
C PHE A 84 19.19 -3.66 9.70
N LYS A 85 19.53 -2.63 10.49
CA LYS A 85 20.67 -1.75 10.19
C LYS A 85 22.00 -2.51 10.00
N THR A 86 22.20 -3.59 10.75
CA THR A 86 23.42 -4.41 10.74
C THR A 86 23.29 -5.68 9.88
N ASN A 87 22.12 -5.97 9.31
CA ASN A 87 21.94 -7.16 8.48
C ASN A 87 22.36 -6.89 7.03
N PRO A 88 23.47 -7.49 6.53
CA PRO A 88 23.97 -7.23 5.18
C PRO A 88 23.06 -7.79 4.07
N ASN A 89 22.18 -8.74 4.40
CA ASN A 89 21.30 -9.41 3.44
C ASN A 89 19.99 -8.65 3.21
N VAL A 90 19.67 -7.66 4.06
CA VAL A 90 18.43 -6.89 4.00
C VAL A 90 18.70 -5.44 3.64
N LYS A 91 18.13 -4.97 2.54
CA LYS A 91 18.18 -3.55 2.17
C LYS A 91 16.82 -2.92 2.45
N THR A 92 16.77 -2.00 3.40
CA THR A 92 15.59 -1.20 3.69
C THR A 92 15.46 -0.04 2.71
N VAL A 93 14.24 0.50 2.57
CA VAL A 93 14.00 1.71 1.76
C VAL A 93 14.62 2.92 2.45
N LYS A 94 15.29 3.79 1.69
CA LYS A 94 15.86 5.04 2.22
C LYS A 94 14.76 5.93 2.79
N ARG A 95 14.95 6.41 4.03
CA ARG A 95 14.03 7.34 4.69
C ARG A 95 14.52 8.77 4.52
N PHE A 96 13.59 9.70 4.32
CA PHE A 96 13.88 11.12 4.19
C PHE A 96 13.26 11.87 5.38
N PRO A 97 14.06 12.64 6.17
CA PRO A 97 13.58 13.28 7.41
C PRO A 97 12.40 14.25 7.22
N HIS A 98 12.30 14.86 6.04
CA HIS A 98 11.25 15.82 5.69
C HIS A 98 9.94 15.14 5.21
N LEU A 99 9.93 13.80 5.08
CA LEU A 99 8.75 13.05 4.64
C LEU A 99 8.14 12.27 5.82
N LYS A 100 6.83 12.36 5.97
CA LYS A 100 6.07 11.55 6.91
C LYS A 100 5.51 10.32 6.19
N GLU A 101 6.24 9.20 6.25
CA GLU A 101 5.74 7.92 5.76
C GLU A 101 4.72 7.32 6.73
N VAL A 102 3.63 6.76 6.21
CA VAL A 102 2.53 6.19 7.02
C VAL A 102 2.52 4.66 7.05
N PHE A 103 3.45 4.03 6.36
CA PHE A 103 3.71 2.58 6.35
C PHE A 103 2.47 1.70 6.19
N HIS A 104 1.80 1.85 5.06
CA HIS A 104 0.80 0.87 4.65
C HIS A 104 1.42 -0.53 4.56
N LEU A 105 2.61 -0.61 3.99
CA LEU A 105 3.47 -1.79 3.91
C LEU A 105 4.87 -1.44 4.42
N TYR A 106 5.59 -2.44 4.90
CA TYR A 106 7.02 -2.33 5.18
C TYR A 106 7.77 -3.23 4.21
N HIS A 107 8.50 -2.62 3.28
CA HIS A 107 9.25 -3.32 2.25
C HIS A 107 10.72 -3.49 2.62
N ILE A 108 11.23 -4.68 2.33
CA ILE A 108 12.66 -4.99 2.32
C ILE A 108 13.04 -5.51 0.93
N ASN A 109 14.29 -5.28 0.52
CA ASN A 109 14.85 -5.89 -0.67
C ASN A 109 15.88 -6.93 -0.26
N VAL A 110 15.69 -8.15 -0.72
CA VAL A 110 16.46 -9.32 -0.29
C VAL A 110 16.80 -10.21 -1.49
N ASN A 111 17.91 -10.93 -1.41
CA ASN A 111 18.19 -12.03 -2.32
C ASN A 111 17.33 -13.25 -1.96
N LYS A 112 17.16 -14.21 -2.89
CA LYS A 112 16.35 -15.42 -2.66
C LYS A 112 14.95 -15.12 -2.11
N ARG A 113 14.33 -14.00 -2.57
CA ARG A 113 13.08 -13.45 -2.07
C ARG A 113 11.96 -14.49 -1.97
N ASP A 114 11.77 -15.33 -2.99
CA ASP A 114 10.68 -16.31 -3.01
C ASP A 114 10.90 -17.42 -1.98
N GLN A 115 12.15 -17.86 -1.82
CA GLN A 115 12.53 -18.86 -0.81
C GLN A 115 12.35 -18.29 0.60
N LEU A 116 12.79 -17.05 0.86
CA LEU A 116 12.55 -16.37 2.12
C LEU A 116 11.06 -16.20 2.40
N GLN A 117 10.25 -15.83 1.40
CA GLN A 117 8.80 -15.72 1.55
C GLN A 117 8.19 -17.05 2.01
N GLN A 118 8.49 -18.15 1.34
CA GLN A 118 7.99 -19.48 1.69
C GLN A 118 8.43 -19.88 3.11
N TYR A 119 9.70 -19.65 3.46
CA TYR A 119 10.21 -19.89 4.79
C TYR A 119 9.46 -19.09 5.86
N LEU A 120 9.23 -17.80 5.66
CA LEU A 120 8.49 -16.95 6.59
C LEU A 120 7.03 -17.42 6.75
N ILE A 121 6.37 -17.76 5.65
CA ILE A 121 5.00 -18.31 5.65
C ILE A 121 4.95 -19.62 6.45
N SER A 122 5.93 -20.53 6.29
CA SER A 122 6.00 -21.78 7.07
C SER A 122 6.19 -21.54 8.57
N LYS A 123 6.62 -20.35 8.96
CA LYS A 123 6.78 -19.87 10.34
C LYS A 123 5.64 -18.95 10.79
N SER A 124 4.49 -19.00 10.09
CA SER A 124 3.29 -18.19 10.39
C SER A 124 3.50 -16.68 10.29
N VAL A 125 4.43 -16.22 9.46
CA VAL A 125 4.61 -14.81 9.12
C VAL A 125 3.98 -14.52 7.77
N ASP A 126 2.99 -13.62 7.72
CA ASP A 126 2.28 -13.22 6.49
C ASP A 126 3.16 -12.30 5.62
N ALA A 127 4.15 -12.88 4.94
CA ALA A 127 5.03 -12.18 4.02
C ALA A 127 4.45 -12.19 2.60
N LYS A 128 4.40 -11.00 1.94
CA LYS A 128 3.76 -10.82 0.63
C LYS A 128 4.64 -10.11 -0.37
N VAL A 129 4.41 -10.38 -1.65
CA VAL A 129 5.09 -9.72 -2.77
C VAL A 129 4.17 -8.70 -3.42
N HIS A 130 4.61 -7.44 -3.51
CA HIS A 130 3.88 -6.34 -4.12
C HIS A 130 4.78 -5.57 -5.13
N TYR A 131 4.92 -5.99 -6.43
CA TYR A 131 4.28 -7.12 -7.10
C TYR A 131 5.33 -7.89 -7.91
N PRO A 132 5.13 -9.19 -8.22
CA PRO A 132 6.18 -10.00 -8.84
C PRO A 132 6.41 -9.69 -10.32
N ILE A 133 5.42 -9.10 -11.02
CA ILE A 133 5.51 -8.72 -12.42
C ILE A 133 5.45 -7.20 -12.54
N PRO A 134 6.50 -6.54 -13.07
CA PRO A 134 6.49 -5.10 -13.32
C PRO A 134 5.38 -4.71 -14.31
N ILE A 135 4.85 -3.49 -14.21
CA ILE A 135 3.70 -3.03 -15.00
C ILE A 135 3.96 -3.17 -16.51
N HIS A 136 5.16 -2.80 -16.98
CA HIS A 136 5.50 -2.86 -18.40
C HIS A 136 5.58 -4.29 -18.98
N LEU A 137 5.69 -5.31 -18.13
CA LEU A 137 5.66 -6.73 -18.51
C LEU A 137 4.31 -7.40 -18.30
N GLN A 138 3.29 -6.67 -17.82
CA GLN A 138 1.94 -7.17 -17.71
C GLN A 138 1.32 -7.39 -19.10
N THR A 139 0.44 -8.39 -19.22
CA THR A 139 -0.27 -8.67 -20.48
C THR A 139 -1.02 -7.45 -20.99
N ALA A 140 -1.64 -6.67 -20.10
CA ALA A 140 -2.35 -5.45 -20.45
C ALA A 140 -1.45 -4.35 -21.04
N ALA A 141 -0.14 -4.40 -20.79
CA ALA A 141 0.82 -3.41 -21.28
C ALA A 141 1.50 -3.80 -22.62
N LYS A 142 1.16 -4.95 -23.19
CA LYS A 142 1.79 -5.44 -24.44
C LYS A 142 1.71 -4.46 -25.61
N TYR A 143 0.64 -3.67 -25.68
CA TYR A 143 0.47 -2.67 -26.74
C TYR A 143 1.51 -1.54 -26.69
N LEU A 144 2.15 -1.31 -25.53
CA LEU A 144 3.23 -0.32 -25.35
C LEU A 144 4.58 -0.81 -25.91
N LYS A 145 4.68 -2.09 -26.28
CA LYS A 145 5.87 -2.73 -26.91
C LYS A 145 7.13 -2.72 -26.03
N TYR A 146 7.03 -2.46 -24.73
CA TYR A 146 8.16 -2.58 -23.81
C TYR A 146 8.60 -4.03 -23.63
N LYS A 147 9.91 -4.20 -23.38
CA LYS A 147 10.55 -5.51 -23.22
C LYS A 147 11.26 -5.61 -21.86
N LYS A 148 11.60 -6.83 -21.49
CA LYS A 148 12.50 -7.08 -20.36
C LYS A 148 13.84 -6.37 -20.60
N GLY A 149 14.30 -5.63 -19.60
CA GLY A 149 15.50 -4.80 -19.65
C GLY A 149 15.23 -3.31 -19.84
N ASP A 150 14.04 -2.90 -20.33
CA ASP A 150 13.71 -1.49 -20.55
C ASP A 150 13.59 -0.70 -19.24
N PHE A 151 13.20 -1.36 -18.14
CA PHE A 151 13.07 -0.76 -16.81
C PHE A 151 13.80 -1.58 -15.74
N PRO A 152 15.17 -1.61 -15.77
CA PRO A 152 15.95 -2.54 -14.95
C PRO A 152 15.76 -2.36 -13.45
N VAL A 153 15.49 -1.14 -12.97
CA VAL A 153 15.22 -0.86 -11.55
C VAL A 153 13.88 -1.48 -11.14
N ALA A 154 12.80 -1.28 -11.91
CA ALA A 154 11.50 -1.85 -11.63
C ALA A 154 11.54 -3.38 -11.65
N GLU A 155 12.24 -3.95 -12.62
CA GLU A 155 12.43 -5.39 -12.75
C GLU A 155 13.23 -5.98 -11.58
N LYS A 156 14.29 -5.28 -11.12
CA LYS A 156 15.03 -5.66 -9.93
C LYS A 156 14.14 -5.65 -8.69
N LEU A 157 13.39 -4.58 -8.48
CA LEU A 157 12.48 -4.47 -7.33
C LEU A 157 11.41 -5.57 -7.36
N ALA A 158 10.83 -5.88 -8.50
CA ALA A 158 9.86 -6.97 -8.64
C ALA A 158 10.45 -8.34 -8.23
N ARG A 159 11.76 -8.57 -8.46
CA ARG A 159 12.44 -9.81 -8.04
C ARG A 159 12.88 -9.85 -6.59
N THR A 160 13.16 -8.70 -5.98
CA THR A 160 13.81 -8.64 -4.64
C THR A 160 12.91 -8.11 -3.54
N SER A 161 11.83 -7.40 -3.87
CA SER A 161 10.98 -6.76 -2.87
C SER A 161 10.09 -7.77 -2.14
N LEU A 162 10.07 -7.69 -0.81
CA LEU A 162 9.21 -8.47 0.08
C LEU A 162 8.57 -7.54 1.10
N SER A 163 7.27 -7.68 1.32
CA SER A 163 6.53 -6.95 2.35
C SER A 163 6.36 -7.83 3.57
N ILE A 164 6.70 -7.30 4.74
CA ILE A 164 6.51 -7.96 6.04
C ILE A 164 5.49 -7.18 6.88
N PRO A 165 4.83 -7.84 7.85
CA PRO A 165 3.77 -7.23 8.65
C PRO A 165 4.25 -6.02 9.45
N VAL A 166 3.53 -4.88 9.35
CA VAL A 166 3.87 -3.61 10.05
C VAL A 166 2.66 -2.96 10.69
N HIS A 167 1.48 -3.61 10.59
CA HIS A 167 0.22 -3.03 11.04
C HIS A 167 0.22 -2.74 12.55
N GLU A 168 -0.76 -1.98 12.99
CA GLU A 168 -0.88 -1.44 14.36
C GLU A 168 -1.05 -2.50 15.46
N PHE A 169 -1.38 -3.73 15.09
CA PHE A 169 -1.53 -4.85 16.02
C PHE A 169 -0.25 -5.68 16.18
N VAL A 170 0.77 -5.45 15.33
CA VAL A 170 2.08 -6.11 15.46
C VAL A 170 2.77 -5.62 16.73
N LYS A 171 3.18 -6.54 17.58
CA LYS A 171 3.88 -6.25 18.84
C LYS A 171 5.41 -6.26 18.62
N GLU A 172 6.15 -5.65 19.53
CA GLU A 172 7.61 -5.64 19.46
C GLU A 172 8.22 -7.05 19.43
N LYS A 173 7.66 -7.98 20.19
CA LYS A 173 8.09 -9.39 20.17
C LYS A 173 7.94 -10.04 18.80
N ASP A 174 6.86 -9.69 18.06
CA ASP A 174 6.60 -10.23 16.74
C ASP A 174 7.60 -9.67 15.72
N ILE A 175 7.95 -8.39 15.84
CA ILE A 175 9.00 -7.75 15.03
C ILE A 175 10.34 -8.43 15.25
N LYS A 176 10.76 -8.62 16.52
CA LYS A 176 12.00 -9.32 16.87
C LYS A 176 12.00 -10.77 16.36
N TYR A 177 10.85 -11.44 16.41
CA TYR A 177 10.69 -12.78 15.86
C TYR A 177 10.91 -12.83 14.34
N VAL A 178 10.29 -11.93 13.60
CA VAL A 178 10.46 -11.82 12.13
C VAL A 178 11.93 -11.56 11.77
N VAL A 179 12.58 -10.61 12.46
CA VAL A 179 14.00 -10.30 12.24
C VAL A 179 14.87 -11.53 12.51
N LYS A 180 14.68 -12.21 13.64
CA LYS A 180 15.42 -13.44 13.98
C LYS A 180 15.24 -14.55 12.93
N LEU A 181 14.05 -14.70 12.36
CA LEU A 181 13.81 -15.66 11.28
C LEU A 181 14.59 -15.30 10.03
N ILE A 182 14.59 -14.02 9.64
CA ILE A 182 15.34 -13.54 8.47
C ILE A 182 16.84 -13.72 8.68
N ASP A 183 17.37 -13.38 9.87
CA ASP A 183 18.78 -13.58 10.20
C ASP A 183 19.18 -15.08 10.16
N LYS A 184 18.26 -15.98 10.56
CA LYS A 184 18.52 -17.42 10.53
C LYS A 184 18.45 -18.02 9.12
N PHE A 185 17.75 -17.35 8.20
CA PHE A 185 17.59 -17.85 6.82
C PHE A 185 18.87 -17.62 5.99
N TYR A 186 19.64 -16.59 6.32
CA TYR A 186 20.90 -16.24 5.64
C TYR A 186 22.12 -16.70 6.44
#